data_d153a4024ad34974a364695a00c4820d
#
_entry.id   d153a4024ad34974a364695a00c4820d
#
_cell.length_a   1.000
_cell.length_b   1.000
_cell.length_c   1.000
_cell.angle_alpha   90.00
_cell.angle_beta   90.00
_cell.angle_gamma   90.00
#
_symmetry.space_group_name_H-M   'P 1'
#
loop_
_entity.id
_entity.type
_entity.pdbx_description
1 polymer ?
#
loop_
_entity_poly.entity_id
_entity_poly.type
_entity_poly.pdbx_seq_one_letter_code
_entity_poly.pdbx_strand_id
1 'polypeptide(L)'
;MDLQHATLGTLLRALLDQLDPAVEQAYRDLKLDYRPRYTPVLRTLMAQGPCRIKDLALACGLSHSALSQTASAMVRDGWLHAAVGEDSRERILQLSPRALQALPALQAQWQATARAARSLDADLGQSLEQVLRDALQALGQRPFAQRLRDTPQR
;
A
#
# COMPACT_ATOMS: atom_id res chain seq x y z
N MET A 1 8.56 21.06 -13.40
CA MET A 1 7.27 20.54 -13.97
C MET A 1 6.23 21.62 -13.75
N ASP A 2 5.60 22.11 -14.80
CA ASP A 2 4.47 23.04 -14.68
C ASP A 2 3.24 22.28 -14.22
N LEU A 3 2.82 22.50 -12.99
CA LEU A 3 1.69 21.80 -12.35
C LEU A 3 0.34 22.50 -12.57
N GLN A 4 0.33 23.69 -13.20
CA GLN A 4 -0.89 24.50 -13.35
C GLN A 4 -1.95 23.83 -14.24
N HIS A 5 -1.54 23.00 -15.18
CA HIS A 5 -2.42 22.28 -16.10
C HIS A 5 -2.44 20.77 -15.85
N ALA A 6 -1.87 20.31 -14.73
CA ALA A 6 -1.81 18.89 -14.40
C ALA A 6 -3.18 18.34 -14.02
N THR A 7 -3.53 17.18 -14.57
CA THR A 7 -4.75 16.46 -14.16
C THR A 7 -4.57 15.84 -12.75
N LEU A 8 -5.68 15.51 -12.10
CA LEU A 8 -5.66 14.78 -10.81
C LEU A 8 -4.76 13.53 -10.88
N GLY A 9 -4.88 12.74 -11.94
CA GLY A 9 -4.07 11.53 -12.11
C GLY A 9 -2.57 11.84 -12.28
N THR A 10 -2.23 12.94 -12.94
CA THR A 10 -0.84 13.41 -13.07
C THR A 10 -0.27 13.85 -11.73
N LEU A 11 -1.05 14.60 -10.94
CA LEU A 11 -0.64 15.05 -9.61
C LEU A 11 -0.42 13.89 -8.64
N LEU A 12 -1.32 12.89 -8.63
CA LEU A 12 -1.18 11.70 -7.79
C LEU A 12 0.08 10.89 -8.15
N ARG A 13 0.38 10.72 -9.44
CA ARG A 13 1.61 10.05 -9.87
C ARG A 13 2.85 10.83 -9.46
N ALA A 14 2.87 12.15 -9.71
CA ALA A 14 3.98 13.01 -9.33
C ALA A 14 4.24 12.99 -7.82
N LEU A 15 3.17 12.90 -7.00
CA LEU A 15 3.30 12.76 -5.56
C LEU A 15 3.95 11.41 -5.20
N LEU A 16 3.47 10.31 -5.76
CA LEU A 16 4.05 8.98 -5.53
C LEU A 16 5.50 8.89 -6.00
N ASP A 17 5.84 9.51 -7.13
CA ASP A 17 7.21 9.58 -7.65
C ASP A 17 8.19 10.32 -6.71
N GLN A 18 7.68 11.16 -5.81
CA GLN A 18 8.48 11.80 -4.76
C GLN A 18 8.54 10.95 -3.48
N LEU A 19 7.42 10.35 -3.08
CA LEU A 19 7.31 9.65 -1.81
C LEU A 19 7.98 8.27 -1.84
N ASP A 20 7.69 7.46 -2.86
CA ASP A 20 8.14 6.06 -2.92
C ASP A 20 9.67 5.92 -2.92
N PRO A 21 10.45 6.66 -3.73
CA PRO A 21 11.90 6.56 -3.71
C PRO A 21 12.52 6.97 -2.36
N ALA A 22 11.94 7.97 -1.69
CA ALA A 22 12.41 8.42 -0.38
C ALA A 22 12.19 7.36 0.69
N VAL A 23 11.01 6.71 0.70
CA VAL A 23 10.70 5.62 1.62
C VAL A 23 11.53 4.37 1.30
N GLU A 24 11.71 4.03 0.02
CA GLU A 24 12.59 2.92 -0.38
C GLU A 24 14.05 3.16 0.04
N GLN A 25 14.55 4.40 -0.08
CA GLN A 25 15.89 4.73 0.39
C GLN A 25 16.02 4.54 1.90
N ALA A 26 15.03 4.95 2.68
CA ALA A 26 15.03 4.74 4.13
C ALA A 26 15.09 3.25 4.51
N TYR A 27 14.45 2.35 3.77
CA TYR A 27 14.61 0.90 3.98
C TYR A 27 16.01 0.40 3.58
N ARG A 28 16.57 0.89 2.47
CA ARG A 28 17.96 0.55 2.07
C ARG A 28 18.99 0.96 3.12
N ASP A 29 18.80 2.14 3.72
CA ASP A 29 19.69 2.65 4.79
C ASP A 29 19.66 1.74 6.03
N LEU A 30 18.53 1.10 6.29
CA LEU A 30 18.36 0.06 7.31
C LEU A 30 18.83 -1.33 6.86
N LYS A 31 19.40 -1.46 5.65
CA LYS A 31 19.80 -2.72 5.03
C LYS A 31 18.62 -3.71 4.86
N LEU A 32 17.41 -3.17 4.70
CA LEU A 32 16.21 -3.93 4.42
C LEU A 32 15.90 -3.85 2.93
N ASP A 33 15.91 -4.99 2.24
CA ASP A 33 15.38 -5.12 0.89
C ASP A 33 13.85 -5.24 0.98
N TYR A 34 13.23 -4.10 1.26
CA TYR A 34 11.79 -3.98 1.50
C TYR A 34 11.18 -2.88 0.63
N ARG A 35 9.99 -3.12 0.11
CA ARG A 35 9.30 -2.18 -0.77
C ARG A 35 8.07 -1.60 -0.08
N PRO A 36 7.79 -0.29 -0.21
CA PRO A 36 6.62 0.35 0.40
C PRO A 36 5.30 -0.39 0.15
N ARG A 37 5.11 -0.91 -1.07
CA ARG A 37 3.92 -1.67 -1.46
C ARG A 37 3.68 -2.98 -0.69
N TYR A 38 4.69 -3.49 0.04
CA TYR A 38 4.56 -4.69 0.88
C TYR A 38 3.89 -4.39 2.23
N THR A 39 3.90 -3.13 2.64
CA THR A 39 3.41 -2.71 3.96
C THR A 39 1.95 -3.09 4.23
N PRO A 40 0.96 -2.86 3.35
CA PRO A 40 -0.41 -3.26 3.61
C PRO A 40 -0.56 -4.76 3.86
N VAL A 41 0.11 -5.58 3.05
CA VAL A 41 0.09 -7.04 3.15
C VAL A 41 0.71 -7.50 4.48
N LEU A 42 1.90 -6.98 4.81
CA LEU A 42 2.60 -7.36 6.02
C LEU A 42 1.79 -6.97 7.28
N ARG A 43 1.25 -5.74 7.32
CA ARG A 43 0.44 -5.26 8.44
C ARG A 43 -0.85 -6.07 8.62
N THR A 44 -1.50 -6.45 7.54
CA THR A 44 -2.70 -7.29 7.59
C THR A 44 -2.37 -8.67 8.17
N LEU A 45 -1.28 -9.31 7.70
CA LEU A 45 -0.85 -10.61 8.24
C LEU A 45 -0.39 -10.53 9.70
N MET A 46 0.19 -9.40 10.12
CA MET A 46 0.49 -9.17 11.54
C MET A 46 -0.77 -9.13 12.41
N ALA A 47 -1.82 -8.51 11.90
CA ALA A 47 -3.06 -8.31 12.65
C ALA A 47 -3.97 -9.56 12.66
N GLN A 48 -4.05 -10.27 11.54
CA GLN A 48 -5.00 -11.36 11.31
C GLN A 48 -4.36 -12.76 11.38
N GLY A 49 -3.02 -12.84 11.30
CA GLY A 49 -2.31 -14.10 11.14
C GLY A 49 -2.36 -14.64 9.69
N PRO A 50 -2.02 -15.93 9.51
CA PRO A 50 -2.04 -16.56 8.20
C PRO A 50 -3.42 -16.49 7.56
N CYS A 51 -3.50 -16.10 6.29
CA CYS A 51 -4.77 -16.01 5.57
C CYS A 51 -4.63 -16.32 4.08
N ARG A 52 -5.77 -16.54 3.44
CA ARG A 52 -5.86 -16.84 2.01
C ARG A 52 -5.63 -15.58 1.19
N ILE A 53 -5.11 -15.74 -0.03
CA ILE A 53 -4.89 -14.61 -0.95
C ILE A 53 -6.17 -13.78 -1.17
N LYS A 54 -7.33 -14.45 -1.30
CA LYS A 54 -8.61 -13.77 -1.51
C LYS A 54 -8.99 -12.87 -0.33
N ASP A 55 -8.85 -13.38 0.89
CA ASP A 55 -9.21 -12.65 2.11
C ASP A 55 -8.24 -11.49 2.35
N LEU A 56 -6.95 -11.72 2.07
CA LEU A 56 -5.91 -10.71 2.14
C LEU A 56 -6.12 -9.58 1.12
N ALA A 57 -6.56 -9.91 -0.10
CA ALA A 57 -6.90 -8.91 -1.12
C ALA A 57 -8.01 -7.98 -0.65
N LEU A 58 -9.08 -8.57 -0.10
CA LEU A 58 -10.20 -7.83 0.45
C LEU A 58 -9.76 -6.93 1.61
N ALA A 59 -9.00 -7.45 2.54
CA ALA A 59 -8.53 -6.71 3.71
C ALA A 59 -7.56 -5.57 3.33
N CYS A 60 -6.74 -5.74 2.29
CA CYS A 60 -5.84 -4.72 1.78
C CYS A 60 -6.52 -3.72 0.82
N GLY A 61 -7.78 -3.94 0.43
CA GLY A 61 -8.46 -3.11 -0.58
C GLY A 61 -7.83 -3.21 -1.98
N LEU A 62 -7.18 -4.34 -2.29
CA LEU A 62 -6.51 -4.58 -3.57
C LEU A 62 -7.31 -5.56 -4.43
N SER A 63 -7.15 -5.47 -5.76
CA SER A 63 -7.64 -6.51 -6.64
C SER A 63 -6.88 -7.83 -6.39
N HIS A 64 -7.54 -8.96 -6.66
CA HIS A 64 -6.91 -10.27 -6.53
C HIS A 64 -5.61 -10.39 -7.35
N SER A 65 -5.61 -9.83 -8.58
CA SER A 65 -4.44 -9.82 -9.46
C SER A 65 -3.28 -8.99 -8.87
N ALA A 66 -3.57 -7.78 -8.39
CA ALA A 66 -2.55 -6.90 -7.78
C ALA A 66 -1.95 -7.53 -6.52
N LEU A 67 -2.80 -8.11 -5.65
CA LEU A 67 -2.31 -8.80 -4.47
C LEU A 67 -1.49 -10.05 -4.84
N SER A 68 -1.95 -10.86 -5.79
CA SER A 68 -1.24 -12.07 -6.22
C SER A 68 0.18 -11.74 -6.72
N GLN A 69 0.34 -10.67 -7.49
CA GLN A 69 1.65 -10.19 -7.95
C GLN A 69 2.52 -9.72 -6.79
N THR A 70 1.95 -8.94 -5.87
CA THR A 70 2.68 -8.45 -4.68
C THR A 70 3.08 -9.61 -3.77
N ALA A 71 2.17 -10.54 -3.49
CA ALA A 71 2.45 -11.72 -2.66
C ALA A 71 3.52 -12.62 -3.28
N SER A 72 3.48 -12.84 -4.59
CA SER A 72 4.51 -13.61 -5.31
C SER A 72 5.89 -12.95 -5.21
N ALA A 73 5.95 -11.62 -5.35
CA ALA A 73 7.19 -10.87 -5.13
C ALA A 73 7.68 -11.00 -3.67
N MET A 74 6.78 -10.87 -2.69
CA MET A 74 7.12 -11.00 -1.27
C MET A 74 7.61 -12.41 -0.90
N VAL A 75 7.05 -13.45 -1.50
CA VAL A 75 7.53 -14.84 -1.32
C VAL A 75 8.92 -14.99 -1.92
N ARG A 76 9.12 -14.54 -3.16
CA ARG A 76 10.45 -14.58 -3.82
C ARG A 76 11.51 -13.81 -3.04
N ASP A 77 11.15 -12.64 -2.51
CA ASP A 77 12.05 -11.78 -1.75
C ASP A 77 12.18 -12.25 -0.27
N GLY A 78 11.55 -13.36 0.10
CA GLY A 78 11.68 -14.00 1.42
C GLY A 78 10.91 -13.35 2.57
N TRP A 79 9.94 -12.50 2.28
CA TRP A 79 9.09 -11.84 3.30
C TRP A 79 7.90 -12.70 3.73
N LEU A 80 7.41 -13.54 2.84
CA LEU A 80 6.29 -14.43 3.09
C LEU A 80 6.66 -15.88 2.81
N HIS A 81 5.95 -16.79 3.47
CA HIS A 81 5.81 -18.19 3.07
C HIS A 81 4.41 -18.44 2.54
N ALA A 82 4.34 -19.24 1.48
CA ALA A 82 3.09 -19.78 0.98
C ALA A 82 2.99 -21.25 1.42
N ALA A 83 1.97 -21.58 2.20
CA ALA A 83 1.61 -22.94 2.55
C ALA A 83 0.38 -23.39 1.74
N VAL A 84 0.26 -24.69 1.53
CA VAL A 84 -0.96 -25.29 0.96
C VAL A 84 -2.02 -25.33 2.07
N GLY A 85 -3.22 -24.82 1.76
CA GLY A 85 -4.35 -24.90 2.69
C GLY A 85 -4.92 -26.34 2.79
N GLU A 86 -6.01 -26.50 3.53
CA GLU A 86 -6.73 -27.77 3.64
C GLU A 86 -7.26 -28.23 2.28
N ASP A 87 -7.68 -27.31 1.40
CA ASP A 87 -7.87 -27.55 -0.02
C ASP A 87 -6.55 -27.29 -0.73
N SER A 88 -6.04 -28.29 -1.46
CA SER A 88 -4.78 -28.23 -2.21
C SER A 88 -4.72 -27.10 -3.25
N ARG A 89 -5.86 -26.47 -3.58
CA ARG A 89 -5.98 -25.33 -4.48
C ARG A 89 -5.81 -23.99 -3.77
N GLU A 90 -5.86 -23.96 -2.43
CA GLU A 90 -5.77 -22.75 -1.65
C GLU A 90 -4.33 -22.51 -1.19
N ARG A 91 -3.86 -21.29 -1.40
CA ARG A 91 -2.58 -20.82 -0.85
C ARG A 91 -2.85 -19.96 0.37
N ILE A 92 -2.28 -20.38 1.49
CA ILE A 92 -2.26 -19.60 2.72
C ILE A 92 -0.92 -18.87 2.80
N LEU A 93 -0.98 -17.56 2.95
CA LEU A 93 0.19 -16.71 3.11
C LEU A 93 0.41 -16.44 4.59
N GLN A 94 1.68 -16.48 5.00
CA GLN A 94 2.10 -16.17 6.36
C GLN A 94 3.44 -15.45 6.37
N LEU A 95 3.72 -14.73 7.46
CA LEU A 95 5.00 -14.06 7.64
C LEU A 95 6.13 -15.08 7.72
N SER A 96 7.23 -14.80 7.04
CA SER A 96 8.44 -15.60 7.14
C SER A 96 9.20 -15.30 8.45
N PRO A 97 10.11 -16.19 8.90
CA PRO A 97 11.02 -15.89 10.01
C PRO A 97 11.81 -14.60 9.79
N ARG A 98 12.25 -14.34 8.54
CA ARG A 98 12.92 -13.08 8.15
C ARG A 98 12.02 -11.88 8.42
N ALA A 99 10.74 -11.94 8.01
CA ALA A 99 9.78 -10.87 8.27
C ALA A 99 9.62 -10.63 9.77
N LEU A 100 9.42 -11.67 10.56
CA LEU A 100 9.26 -11.58 12.01
C LEU A 100 10.48 -10.94 12.69
N GLN A 101 11.69 -11.28 12.28
CA GLN A 101 12.93 -10.67 12.79
C GLN A 101 13.07 -9.20 12.41
N ALA A 102 12.58 -8.81 11.23
CA ALA A 102 12.65 -7.43 10.73
C ALA A 102 11.54 -6.52 11.30
N LEU A 103 10.49 -7.07 11.92
CA LEU A 103 9.33 -6.30 12.38
C LEU A 103 9.70 -5.09 13.26
N PRO A 104 10.60 -5.16 14.25
CA PRO A 104 10.92 -3.99 15.06
C PRO A 104 11.48 -2.83 14.22
N ALA A 105 12.37 -3.12 13.27
CA ALA A 105 12.94 -2.12 12.37
C ALA A 105 11.91 -1.56 11.39
N LEU A 106 11.05 -2.41 10.84
CA LEU A 106 9.94 -2.01 9.97
C LEU A 106 8.95 -1.11 10.70
N GLN A 107 8.55 -1.47 11.91
CA GLN A 107 7.63 -0.66 12.73
C GLN A 107 8.22 0.71 13.07
N ALA A 108 9.50 0.77 13.44
CA ALA A 108 10.20 2.04 13.68
C ALA A 108 10.22 2.91 12.41
N GLN A 109 10.48 2.31 11.24
CA GLN A 109 10.46 3.02 9.97
C GLN A 109 9.05 3.49 9.60
N TRP A 110 8.01 2.69 9.82
CA TRP A 110 6.62 3.12 9.59
C TRP A 110 6.23 4.31 10.47
N GLN A 111 6.68 4.33 11.71
CA GLN A 111 6.47 5.49 12.60
C GLN A 111 7.23 6.72 12.11
N ALA A 112 8.47 6.56 11.60
CA ALA A 112 9.23 7.65 11.01
C ALA A 112 8.54 8.21 9.76
N THR A 113 8.07 7.35 8.86
CA THR A 113 7.28 7.74 7.69
C THR A 113 5.99 8.48 8.08
N ALA A 114 5.28 7.99 9.10
CA ALA A 114 4.08 8.67 9.60
C ALA A 114 4.39 10.05 10.20
N ARG A 115 5.56 10.22 10.86
CA ARG A 115 5.99 11.56 11.32
C ARG A 115 6.29 12.50 10.15
N ALA A 116 6.96 12.00 9.11
CA ALA A 116 7.23 12.78 7.90
C ALA A 116 5.94 13.20 7.19
N ALA A 117 4.95 12.30 7.10
CA ALA A 117 3.63 12.63 6.55
C ALA A 117 2.95 13.75 7.36
N ARG A 118 3.00 13.70 8.71
CA ARG A 118 2.45 14.78 9.54
C ARG A 118 3.20 16.12 9.37
N SER A 119 4.49 16.09 9.07
CA SER A 119 5.23 17.33 8.72
C SER A 119 4.71 17.94 7.42
N LEU A 120 4.44 17.10 6.40
CA LEU A 120 3.82 17.55 5.16
C LEU A 120 2.41 18.10 5.39
N ASP A 121 1.61 17.46 6.25
CA ASP A 121 0.28 17.93 6.63
C ASP A 121 0.35 19.33 7.26
N ALA A 122 1.37 19.63 8.06
CA ALA A 122 1.58 20.95 8.65
C ALA A 122 1.85 22.03 7.58
N ASP A 123 2.62 21.72 6.54
CA ASP A 123 2.87 22.62 5.42
C ASP A 123 1.61 22.86 4.58
N LEU A 124 0.73 21.85 4.48
CA LEU A 124 -0.54 21.92 3.73
C LEU A 124 -1.68 22.59 4.52
N GLY A 125 -1.58 22.66 5.84
CA GLY A 125 -2.65 23.11 6.74
C GLY A 125 -3.81 22.13 6.85
N GLN A 126 -3.67 20.90 6.34
CA GLN A 126 -4.68 19.84 6.40
C GLN A 126 -4.02 18.46 6.25
N SER A 127 -4.71 17.40 6.72
CA SER A 127 -4.22 16.03 6.54
C SER A 127 -4.46 15.53 5.12
N LEU A 128 -3.38 15.33 4.37
CA LEU A 128 -3.43 14.72 3.03
C LEU A 128 -3.97 13.29 3.10
N GLU A 129 -3.58 12.53 4.12
CA GLU A 129 -4.08 11.17 4.33
C GLU A 129 -5.59 11.14 4.51
N GLN A 130 -6.17 12.08 5.27
CA GLN A 130 -7.61 12.16 5.47
C GLN A 130 -8.33 12.52 4.16
N VAL A 131 -7.81 13.50 3.41
CA VAL A 131 -8.37 13.88 2.10
C VAL A 131 -8.39 12.69 1.13
N LEU A 132 -7.32 11.89 1.11
CA LEU A 132 -7.26 10.69 0.26
C LEU A 132 -8.24 9.61 0.72
N ARG A 133 -8.40 9.38 2.01
CA ARG A 133 -9.41 8.45 2.56
C ARG A 133 -10.83 8.86 2.17
N ASP A 134 -11.16 10.13 2.33
CA ASP A 134 -12.48 10.68 1.99
C ASP A 134 -12.75 10.56 0.48
N ALA A 135 -11.72 10.81 -0.35
CA ALA A 135 -11.81 10.62 -1.80
C ALA A 135 -12.08 9.16 -2.17
N LEU A 136 -11.38 8.20 -1.55
CA LEU A 136 -11.58 6.77 -1.78
C LEU A 136 -12.98 6.32 -1.32
N GLN A 137 -13.45 6.79 -0.18
CA GLN A 137 -14.80 6.53 0.32
C GLN A 137 -15.86 7.08 -0.64
N ALA A 138 -15.70 8.32 -1.12
CA ALA A 138 -16.60 8.94 -2.07
C ALA A 138 -16.62 8.21 -3.42
N LEU A 139 -15.49 7.65 -3.87
CA LEU A 139 -15.39 6.82 -5.06
C LEU A 139 -16.04 5.45 -4.87
N GLY A 140 -16.02 4.90 -3.66
CA GLY A 140 -16.73 3.67 -3.32
C GLY A 140 -18.26 3.85 -3.39
N GLN A 141 -18.77 5.00 -2.97
CA GLN A 141 -20.21 5.34 -3.05
C GLN A 141 -20.65 5.71 -4.47
N ARG A 142 -19.84 6.48 -5.21
CA ARG A 142 -20.11 6.90 -6.58
C ARG A 142 -18.84 6.76 -7.43
N PRO A 143 -18.72 5.66 -8.20
CA PRO A 143 -17.53 5.37 -9.00
C PRO A 143 -17.19 6.48 -10.01
N PHE A 144 -15.90 6.65 -10.31
CA PHE A 144 -15.44 7.71 -11.20
C PHE A 144 -16.04 7.62 -12.61
N ALA A 145 -16.24 6.40 -13.12
CA ALA A 145 -16.93 6.17 -14.40
C ALA A 145 -18.37 6.69 -14.42
N GLN A 146 -19.08 6.64 -13.28
CA GLN A 146 -20.41 7.23 -13.17
C GLN A 146 -20.32 8.76 -13.17
N ARG A 147 -19.38 9.35 -12.44
CA ARG A 147 -19.16 10.81 -12.43
C ARG A 147 -18.88 11.35 -13.83
N LEU A 148 -18.09 10.62 -14.63
CA LEU A 148 -17.79 10.99 -16.02
C LEU A 148 -19.05 11.00 -16.91
N ARG A 149 -19.94 10.01 -16.73
CA ARG A 149 -21.20 9.96 -17.50
C ARG A 149 -22.18 11.07 -17.12
N ASP A 150 -22.21 11.43 -15.84
CA ASP A 150 -23.13 12.44 -15.30
C ASP A 150 -22.64 13.88 -15.53
N THR A 151 -21.39 14.06 -15.98
CA THR A 151 -20.84 15.39 -16.28
C THR A 151 -21.19 15.77 -17.71
N PRO A 152 -21.96 16.87 -17.93
CA PRO A 152 -22.28 17.31 -19.30
C PRO A 152 -21.01 17.61 -20.07
N GLN A 153 -20.91 17.09 -21.29
CA GLN A 153 -19.89 17.55 -22.24
C GLN A 153 -20.31 18.96 -22.70
N ARG A 154 -19.58 19.97 -22.23
CA ARG A 154 -19.70 21.34 -22.71
C ARG A 154 -18.90 21.54 -23.99
#